data_fcc35fa773a1a1022ae86e978661fd41
#
_entry.id   fcc35fa773a1a1022ae86e978661fd41
#
_cell.length_a   1.000
_cell.length_b   1.000
_cell.length_c   1.000
_cell.angle_alpha   90.00
_cell.angle_beta   90.00
_cell.angle_gamma   90.00
#
_symmetry.space_group_name_H-M   'P 1'
#
loop_
_entity.id
_entity.type
_entity.pdbx_description
1 polymer ?
#
loop_
_entity_poly.entity_id
_entity_poly.type
_entity_poly.pdbx_seq_one_letter_code
_entity_poly.pdbx_strand_id
1 'polypeptide(L)'
;MGTILKSPEIKGDIVHVARDNYGNILVIDDRKHRILSFDSVFEQSKILRTAPQVPVHEYNRAMLLPLAFTTPGKVTVLGLGGGALAHGLFTLLPEASIEVYELRRKVADIAREWFSLPESDRLDIHIADARVAVDNLPEAGTDMILTDLYSADRMSPAQSQRQFIKACSRALSARGWLVLNYHRMPEPDGNLLRELRRQFPLLLVFKSKTNNWVIYGHKQAIDPLP
;
A
#
# COMPACT_ATOMS: atom_id res chain seq x y z
N MET A 1 30.91 -8.68 24.36
CA MET A 1 30.68 -7.32 23.82
C MET A 1 29.17 -7.15 23.65
N GLY A 2 28.53 -6.42 24.58
CA GLY A 2 27.08 -6.18 24.50
C GLY A 2 26.78 -5.22 23.36
N THR A 3 25.93 -5.67 22.47
CA THR A 3 25.37 -4.79 21.41
C THR A 3 24.54 -3.73 22.10
N ILE A 4 25.04 -2.49 22.14
CA ILE A 4 24.24 -1.34 22.57
C ILE A 4 23.10 -1.22 21.56
N LEU A 5 21.90 -1.64 21.95
CA LEU A 5 20.68 -1.35 21.21
C LEU A 5 20.58 0.18 21.17
N LYS A 6 20.75 0.78 19.98
CA LYS A 6 20.48 2.19 19.77
C LYS A 6 19.03 2.42 20.18
N SER A 7 18.78 3.47 20.97
CA SER A 7 17.42 3.92 21.25
C SER A 7 16.69 4.13 19.92
N PRO A 8 15.42 3.71 19.80
CA PRO A 8 14.67 3.89 18.56
C PRO A 8 14.65 5.37 18.18
N GLU A 9 14.92 5.68 16.93
CA GLU A 9 14.79 7.05 16.42
C GLU A 9 13.31 7.48 16.38
N ILE A 10 12.40 6.51 16.26
CA ILE A 10 10.97 6.73 16.41
C ILE A 10 10.67 6.94 17.90
N LYS A 11 10.12 8.12 18.22
CA LYS A 11 9.72 8.45 19.59
C LYS A 11 8.46 7.68 19.97
N GLY A 12 8.53 6.93 21.07
CA GLY A 12 7.41 6.14 21.60
C GLY A 12 7.89 4.93 22.37
N ASP A 13 6.94 4.22 22.97
CA ASP A 13 7.18 2.99 23.72
C ASP A 13 7.02 1.78 22.80
N ILE A 14 8.00 0.88 22.80
CA ILE A 14 7.89 -0.40 22.10
C ILE A 14 6.90 -1.26 22.91
N VAL A 15 5.72 -1.49 22.36
CA VAL A 15 4.65 -2.26 23.03
C VAL A 15 4.60 -3.71 22.55
N HIS A 16 5.19 -4.01 21.39
CA HIS A 16 5.30 -5.39 20.89
C HIS A 16 6.53 -5.55 20.00
N VAL A 17 7.16 -6.73 20.08
CA VAL A 17 8.30 -7.13 19.24
C VAL A 17 8.04 -8.54 18.73
N ALA A 18 8.14 -8.71 17.43
CA ALA A 18 8.12 -10.01 16.77
C ALA A 18 9.28 -10.13 15.78
N ARG A 19 9.54 -11.35 15.33
CA ARG A 19 10.54 -11.64 14.31
C ARG A 19 10.09 -12.78 13.42
N ASP A 20 10.40 -12.68 12.14
CA ASP A 20 10.27 -13.74 11.16
C ASP A 20 11.52 -13.83 10.26
N ASN A 21 11.43 -14.57 9.15
CA ASN A 21 12.55 -14.76 8.21
C ASN A 21 12.95 -13.46 7.48
N TYR A 22 12.12 -12.41 7.52
CA TYR A 22 12.38 -11.11 6.91
C TYR A 22 12.94 -10.10 7.91
N GLY A 23 13.12 -10.46 9.19
CA GLY A 23 13.65 -9.60 10.23
C GLY A 23 12.64 -9.23 11.31
N ASN A 24 12.99 -8.19 12.07
CA ASN A 24 12.17 -7.73 13.19
C ASN A 24 10.90 -7.03 12.73
N ILE A 25 9.91 -7.01 13.62
CA ILE A 25 8.67 -6.25 13.50
C ILE A 25 8.43 -5.62 14.86
N LEU A 26 8.33 -4.31 14.90
CA LEU A 26 8.12 -3.54 16.11
C LEU A 26 6.79 -2.84 16.03
N VAL A 27 6.02 -2.87 17.12
CA VAL A 27 4.87 -2.01 17.33
C VAL A 27 5.25 -0.97 18.37
N ILE A 28 5.13 0.29 18.02
CA ILE A 28 5.55 1.42 18.83
C ILE A 28 4.34 2.34 19.04
N ASP A 29 4.03 2.65 20.28
CA ASP A 29 2.97 3.60 20.64
C ASP A 29 3.57 4.94 21.04
N ASP A 30 3.11 6.02 20.42
CA ASP A 30 3.26 7.36 20.93
C ASP A 30 1.93 7.85 21.56
N ARG A 31 1.87 9.12 21.97
CA ARG A 31 0.67 9.68 22.64
C ARG A 31 -0.61 9.56 21.78
N LYS A 32 -0.51 9.55 20.45
CA LYS A 32 -1.64 9.62 19.51
C LYS A 32 -1.63 8.47 18.50
N HIS A 33 -0.47 7.92 18.21
CA HIS A 33 -0.30 7.00 17.09
C HIS A 33 0.15 5.64 17.54
N ARG A 34 -0.14 4.66 16.70
CA ARG A 34 0.50 3.35 16.69
C ARG A 34 1.27 3.20 15.38
N ILE A 35 2.50 2.76 15.50
CA ILE A 35 3.49 2.73 14.43
C ILE A 35 3.98 1.31 14.26
N LEU A 36 4.02 0.82 13.02
CA LEU A 36 4.73 -0.38 12.61
C LEU A 36 6.11 0.02 12.11
N SER A 37 7.15 -0.65 12.57
CA SER A 37 8.52 -0.46 12.08
C SER A 37 9.25 -1.81 11.97
N PHE A 38 10.17 -1.91 11.00
CA PHE A 38 11.01 -3.10 10.86
C PHE A 38 12.42 -2.94 11.43
N ASP A 39 12.82 -1.70 11.72
CA ASP A 39 14.20 -1.38 12.14
C ASP A 39 14.27 -0.33 13.25
N SER A 40 13.13 0.16 13.75
CA SER A 40 13.00 1.28 14.70
C SER A 40 13.43 2.67 14.17
N VAL A 41 13.84 2.77 12.92
CA VAL A 41 14.28 4.03 12.28
C VAL A 41 13.20 4.59 11.37
N PHE A 42 12.62 3.72 10.53
CA PHE A 42 11.59 4.13 9.56
C PHE A 42 10.20 3.65 9.96
N GLU A 43 9.25 4.58 9.91
CA GLU A 43 7.83 4.27 10.06
C GLU A 43 7.33 3.57 8.78
N GLN A 44 7.05 2.27 8.87
CA GLN A 44 6.47 1.51 7.75
C GLN A 44 4.97 1.77 7.61
N SER A 45 4.28 1.92 8.73
CA SER A 45 2.87 2.27 8.77
C SER A 45 2.56 3.00 10.07
N LYS A 46 1.56 3.88 10.02
CA LYS A 46 1.16 4.70 11.16
C LYS A 46 -0.33 4.97 11.11
N ILE A 47 -1.00 4.73 12.23
CA ILE A 47 -2.41 5.04 12.40
C ILE A 47 -2.63 5.95 13.62
N LEU A 48 -3.73 6.71 13.62
CA LEU A 48 -4.26 7.33 14.83
C LEU A 48 -4.92 6.24 15.68
N ARG A 49 -4.55 6.14 16.96
CA ARG A 49 -5.12 5.12 17.88
C ARG A 49 -6.61 5.29 18.10
N THR A 50 -7.12 6.52 18.02
CA THR A 50 -8.54 6.84 18.21
C THR A 50 -9.35 6.93 16.92
N ALA A 51 -8.68 6.95 15.76
CA ALA A 51 -9.32 7.09 14.44
C ALA A 51 -8.46 6.40 13.35
N PRO A 52 -8.30 5.06 13.41
CA PRO A 52 -7.40 4.32 12.51
C PRO A 52 -7.77 4.47 11.03
N GLN A 53 -9.04 4.78 10.73
CA GLN A 53 -9.54 5.02 9.37
C GLN A 53 -9.05 6.33 8.74
N VAL A 54 -8.49 7.26 9.54
CA VAL A 54 -7.97 8.53 9.03
C VAL A 54 -6.49 8.37 8.69
N PRO A 55 -6.09 8.38 7.41
CA PRO A 55 -4.70 8.17 7.02
C PRO A 55 -3.79 9.29 7.55
N VAL A 56 -2.76 8.91 8.31
CA VAL A 56 -1.79 9.85 8.91
C VAL A 56 -0.81 10.35 7.85
N HIS A 57 -0.21 9.44 7.09
CA HIS A 57 0.75 9.80 6.05
C HIS A 57 0.07 10.45 4.84
N GLU A 58 0.69 11.53 4.31
CA GLU A 58 0.17 12.25 3.15
C GLU A 58 0.06 11.33 1.91
N TYR A 59 1.04 10.45 1.71
CA TYR A 59 1.00 9.54 0.58
C TYR A 59 -0.17 8.56 0.64
N ASN A 60 -0.57 8.10 1.83
CA ASN A 60 -1.76 7.23 1.97
C ASN A 60 -3.04 7.99 1.56
N ARG A 61 -3.17 9.27 1.95
CA ARG A 61 -4.27 10.12 1.47
C ARG A 61 -4.24 10.30 -0.03
N ALA A 62 -3.05 10.52 -0.59
CA ALA A 62 -2.88 10.62 -2.04
C ALA A 62 -3.26 9.31 -2.73
N MET A 63 -2.88 8.13 -2.20
CA MET A 63 -3.26 6.85 -2.78
C MET A 63 -4.78 6.64 -2.86
N LEU A 64 -5.55 7.28 -2.01
CA LEU A 64 -7.02 7.23 -2.03
C LEU A 64 -7.67 8.29 -2.96
N LEU A 65 -6.87 9.17 -3.58
CA LEU A 65 -7.39 10.24 -4.43
C LEU A 65 -8.33 9.77 -5.56
N PRO A 66 -8.10 8.62 -6.24
CA PRO A 66 -9.02 8.16 -7.28
C PRO A 66 -10.47 7.96 -6.80
N LEU A 67 -10.68 7.76 -5.51
CA LEU A 67 -12.04 7.63 -4.93
C LEU A 67 -12.89 8.92 -5.07
N ALA A 68 -12.25 10.06 -5.35
CA ALA A 68 -12.96 11.29 -5.69
C ALA A 68 -13.63 11.23 -7.09
N PHE A 69 -13.22 10.29 -7.94
CA PHE A 69 -13.66 10.18 -9.34
C PHE A 69 -14.35 8.86 -9.66
N THR A 70 -14.26 7.87 -8.76
CA THR A 70 -14.83 6.54 -8.99
C THR A 70 -15.24 5.89 -7.67
N THR A 71 -16.21 4.98 -7.75
CA THR A 71 -16.63 4.12 -6.64
C THR A 71 -16.39 2.66 -7.05
N PRO A 72 -15.19 2.12 -6.79
CA PRO A 72 -14.87 0.75 -7.14
C PRO A 72 -15.69 -0.24 -6.31
N GLY A 73 -16.20 -1.30 -6.96
CA GLY A 73 -16.88 -2.41 -6.30
C GLY A 73 -15.90 -3.46 -5.75
N LYS A 74 -14.72 -3.58 -6.37
CA LYS A 74 -13.66 -4.48 -5.94
C LYS A 74 -12.32 -3.79 -5.94
N VAL A 75 -11.60 -3.88 -4.80
CA VAL A 75 -10.29 -3.26 -4.60
C VAL A 75 -9.27 -4.31 -4.20
N THR A 76 -8.12 -4.30 -4.84
CA THR A 76 -6.97 -5.13 -4.49
C THR A 76 -5.86 -4.25 -3.92
N VAL A 77 -5.37 -4.59 -2.74
CA VAL A 77 -4.25 -3.92 -2.09
C VAL A 77 -3.06 -4.87 -2.02
N LEU A 78 -1.93 -4.45 -2.53
CA LEU A 78 -0.67 -5.19 -2.48
C LEU A 78 0.24 -4.54 -1.44
N GLY A 79 0.43 -5.22 -0.31
CA GLY A 79 1.07 -4.74 0.90
C GLY A 79 0.05 -4.25 1.93
N LEU A 80 0.16 -4.75 3.17
CA LEU A 80 -0.73 -4.41 4.27
C LEU A 80 -0.12 -3.39 5.23
N GLY A 81 1.10 -3.67 5.69
CA GLY A 81 1.71 -2.93 6.80
C GLY A 81 0.82 -2.96 8.05
N GLY A 82 0.60 -1.82 8.68
CA GLY A 82 -0.35 -1.67 9.79
C GLY A 82 -1.81 -1.44 9.33
N GLY A 83 -2.13 -1.64 8.06
CA GLY A 83 -3.49 -1.58 7.54
C GLY A 83 -4.06 -0.18 7.31
N ALA A 84 -3.23 0.87 7.25
CA ALA A 84 -3.73 2.24 7.09
C ALA A 84 -4.59 2.44 5.82
N LEU A 85 -4.17 1.85 4.68
CA LEU A 85 -4.98 1.86 3.45
C LEU A 85 -6.25 1.02 3.59
N ALA A 86 -6.15 -0.18 4.19
CA ALA A 86 -7.30 -1.05 4.39
C ALA A 86 -8.38 -0.38 5.24
N HIS A 87 -8.02 0.31 6.33
CA HIS A 87 -8.94 1.11 7.14
C HIS A 87 -9.63 2.21 6.33
N GLY A 88 -8.86 2.99 5.58
CA GLY A 88 -9.38 4.08 4.76
C GLY A 88 -10.37 3.57 3.71
N LEU A 89 -9.98 2.55 2.96
CA LEU A 89 -10.82 1.92 1.94
C LEU A 89 -12.09 1.32 2.53
N PHE A 90 -11.98 0.56 3.63
CA PHE A 90 -13.11 -0.07 4.30
C PHE A 90 -14.17 0.94 4.74
N THR A 91 -13.73 2.12 5.19
CA THR A 91 -14.62 3.20 5.63
C THR A 91 -15.22 3.98 4.46
N LEU A 92 -14.41 4.29 3.45
CA LEU A 92 -14.84 5.11 2.30
C LEU A 92 -15.69 4.33 1.29
N LEU A 93 -15.58 3.00 1.29
CA LEU A 93 -16.25 2.12 0.34
C LEU A 93 -17.09 1.07 1.09
N PRO A 94 -18.26 1.43 1.64
CA PRO A 94 -19.05 0.53 2.48
C PRO A 94 -19.56 -0.72 1.75
N GLU A 95 -19.71 -0.67 0.41
CA GLU A 95 -20.22 -1.77 -0.40
C GLU A 95 -19.13 -2.55 -1.15
N ALA A 96 -17.88 -2.09 -1.11
CA ALA A 96 -16.81 -2.72 -1.87
C ALA A 96 -16.23 -3.96 -1.15
N SER A 97 -15.81 -4.93 -1.94
CA SER A 97 -14.94 -6.02 -1.52
C SER A 97 -13.47 -5.58 -1.60
N ILE A 98 -12.70 -5.82 -0.55
CA ILE A 98 -11.31 -5.43 -0.44
C ILE A 98 -10.47 -6.69 -0.20
N GLU A 99 -9.61 -7.02 -1.15
CA GLU A 99 -8.63 -8.10 -1.04
C GLU A 99 -7.25 -7.51 -0.79
N VAL A 100 -6.59 -7.92 0.27
CA VAL A 100 -5.25 -7.47 0.64
C VAL A 100 -4.28 -8.63 0.55
N TYR A 101 -3.14 -8.43 -0.10
CA TYR A 101 -2.09 -9.44 -0.21
C TYR A 101 -0.85 -8.96 0.56
N GLU A 102 -0.49 -9.72 1.59
CA GLU A 102 0.66 -9.43 2.45
C GLU A 102 1.63 -10.61 2.42
N LEU A 103 2.92 -10.32 2.22
CA LEU A 103 3.97 -11.33 2.15
C LEU A 103 4.22 -12.01 3.50
N ARG A 104 4.19 -11.22 4.57
CA ARG A 104 4.61 -11.62 5.92
C ARG A 104 3.40 -11.94 6.79
N ARG A 105 3.16 -13.22 7.06
CA ARG A 105 2.07 -13.66 7.96
C ARG A 105 2.09 -12.92 9.29
N LYS A 106 3.28 -12.75 9.88
CA LYS A 106 3.40 -12.02 11.16
C LYS A 106 2.98 -10.55 11.07
N VAL A 107 3.16 -9.90 9.93
CA VAL A 107 2.66 -8.53 9.72
C VAL A 107 1.14 -8.54 9.71
N ALA A 108 0.50 -9.49 9.02
CA ALA A 108 -0.95 -9.62 9.01
C ALA A 108 -1.54 -9.93 10.40
N ASP A 109 -0.90 -10.83 11.16
CA ASP A 109 -1.32 -11.16 12.51
C ASP A 109 -1.22 -9.93 13.44
N ILE A 110 -0.10 -9.19 13.38
CA ILE A 110 0.12 -7.96 14.14
C ILE A 110 -0.87 -6.87 13.72
N ALA A 111 -1.19 -6.74 12.43
CA ALA A 111 -2.16 -5.76 11.97
C ALA A 111 -3.56 -6.04 12.54
N ARG A 112 -3.98 -7.29 12.61
CA ARG A 112 -5.26 -7.68 13.26
C ARG A 112 -5.23 -7.41 14.77
N GLU A 113 -4.19 -7.85 15.46
CA GLU A 113 -4.10 -7.80 16.92
C GLU A 113 -3.89 -6.37 17.44
N TRP A 114 -3.01 -5.60 16.77
CA TRP A 114 -2.53 -4.32 17.29
C TRP A 114 -3.10 -3.10 16.56
N PHE A 115 -3.44 -3.21 15.28
CA PHE A 115 -3.86 -2.06 14.48
C PHE A 115 -5.38 -2.01 14.24
N SER A 116 -6.14 -2.80 14.99
CA SER A 116 -7.62 -2.77 14.98
C SER A 116 -8.23 -2.93 13.58
N LEU A 117 -7.65 -3.80 12.75
CA LEU A 117 -8.21 -4.06 11.42
C LEU A 117 -9.66 -4.51 11.53
N PRO A 118 -10.55 -4.04 10.65
CA PRO A 118 -11.93 -4.49 10.63
C PRO A 118 -12.03 -5.99 10.38
N GLU A 119 -12.87 -6.67 11.17
CA GLU A 119 -13.28 -8.06 10.91
C GLU A 119 -14.57 -8.02 10.12
N SER A 120 -14.53 -8.46 8.87
CA SER A 120 -15.68 -8.42 7.96
C SER A 120 -15.44 -9.27 6.73
N ASP A 121 -16.50 -9.88 6.20
CA ASP A 121 -16.49 -10.64 4.94
C ASP A 121 -16.12 -9.78 3.71
N ARG A 122 -16.12 -8.44 3.87
CA ARG A 122 -15.69 -7.50 2.82
C ARG A 122 -14.18 -7.22 2.82
N LEU A 123 -13.45 -7.62 3.84
CA LEU A 123 -12.00 -7.42 3.95
C LEU A 123 -11.31 -8.77 4.12
N ASP A 124 -10.72 -9.26 3.04
CA ASP A 124 -9.98 -10.52 3.04
C ASP A 124 -8.47 -10.28 2.94
N ILE A 125 -7.69 -10.95 3.80
CA ILE A 125 -6.24 -10.82 3.87
C ILE A 125 -5.58 -12.13 3.52
N HIS A 126 -4.91 -12.16 2.38
CA HIS A 126 -4.20 -13.30 1.83
C HIS A 126 -2.69 -13.19 2.11
N ILE A 127 -2.08 -14.30 2.55
CA ILE A 127 -0.64 -14.36 2.72
C ILE A 127 0.00 -14.86 1.43
N ALA A 128 0.52 -13.91 0.65
CA ALA A 128 1.12 -14.19 -0.65
C ALA A 128 2.13 -13.12 -1.09
N ASP A 129 3.07 -13.50 -1.95
CA ASP A 129 3.90 -12.54 -2.69
C ASP A 129 3.02 -11.78 -3.68
N ALA A 130 3.10 -10.46 -3.68
CA ALA A 130 2.30 -9.58 -4.54
C ALA A 130 2.44 -9.88 -6.04
N ARG A 131 3.62 -10.37 -6.48
CA ARG A 131 3.85 -10.77 -7.88
C ARG A 131 3.01 -11.98 -8.24
N VAL A 132 3.04 -13.00 -7.37
CA VAL A 132 2.24 -14.21 -7.56
C VAL A 132 0.76 -13.90 -7.45
N ALA A 133 0.40 -13.03 -6.51
CA ALA A 133 -0.99 -12.61 -6.33
C ALA A 133 -1.54 -11.96 -7.60
N VAL A 134 -0.86 -10.94 -8.14
CA VAL A 134 -1.34 -10.20 -9.31
C VAL A 134 -1.36 -11.05 -10.58
N ASP A 135 -0.43 -11.99 -10.72
CA ASP A 135 -0.41 -12.92 -11.85
C ASP A 135 -1.63 -13.88 -11.83
N ASN A 136 -2.14 -14.20 -10.65
CA ASN A 136 -3.29 -15.09 -10.44
C ASN A 136 -4.65 -14.36 -10.40
N LEU A 137 -4.68 -13.03 -10.34
CA LEU A 137 -5.95 -12.30 -10.42
C LEU A 137 -6.64 -12.57 -11.75
N PRO A 138 -7.98 -12.69 -11.77
CA PRO A 138 -8.74 -12.82 -13.01
C PRO A 138 -8.53 -11.59 -13.91
N GLU A 139 -8.66 -11.77 -15.21
CA GLU A 139 -8.73 -10.66 -16.15
C GLU A 139 -9.94 -9.78 -15.84
N ALA A 140 -9.75 -8.46 -15.81
CA ALA A 140 -10.78 -7.47 -15.45
C ALA A 140 -11.46 -7.77 -14.09
N GLY A 141 -10.77 -8.45 -13.17
CA GLY A 141 -11.32 -8.95 -11.91
C GLY A 141 -11.33 -7.96 -10.76
N THR A 142 -10.77 -6.75 -10.94
CA THR A 142 -10.74 -5.71 -9.91
C THR A 142 -10.82 -4.33 -10.51
N ASP A 143 -11.41 -3.36 -9.80
CA ASP A 143 -11.60 -1.99 -10.29
C ASP A 143 -10.46 -1.06 -9.87
N MET A 144 -9.74 -1.42 -8.83
CA MET A 144 -8.61 -0.63 -8.34
C MET A 144 -7.54 -1.54 -7.76
N ILE A 145 -6.29 -1.28 -8.13
CA ILE A 145 -5.12 -1.92 -7.52
C ILE A 145 -4.27 -0.83 -6.86
N LEU A 146 -4.03 -0.95 -5.55
CA LEU A 146 -3.10 -0.10 -4.83
C LEU A 146 -1.86 -0.92 -4.46
N THR A 147 -0.67 -0.38 -4.73
CA THR A 147 0.59 -1.05 -4.37
C THR A 147 1.40 -0.23 -3.40
N ASP A 148 1.66 -0.79 -2.22
CA ASP A 148 2.48 -0.20 -1.15
C ASP A 148 3.47 -1.25 -0.64
N LEU A 149 4.40 -1.65 -1.51
CA LEU A 149 5.31 -2.78 -1.31
C LEU A 149 6.68 -2.31 -0.82
N TYR A 150 6.91 -2.44 0.48
CA TYR A 150 8.16 -2.06 1.12
C TYR A 150 8.75 -3.18 1.96
N SER A 151 10.08 -3.24 2.01
CA SER A 151 10.88 -3.94 3.02
C SER A 151 11.52 -2.93 3.98
N ALA A 152 12.28 -3.39 4.97
CA ALA A 152 12.85 -2.54 6.01
C ALA A 152 13.65 -1.32 5.47
N ASP A 153 14.35 -1.49 4.34
CA ASP A 153 15.30 -0.52 3.82
C ASP A 153 15.00 -0.02 2.41
N ARG A 154 14.04 -0.62 1.70
CA ARG A 154 13.79 -0.31 0.29
C ARG A 154 12.40 -0.69 -0.20
N MET A 155 12.00 -0.01 -1.24
CA MET A 155 10.84 -0.37 -2.06
C MET A 155 11.11 -1.69 -2.81
N SER A 156 10.10 -2.54 -2.91
CA SER A 156 10.19 -3.75 -3.72
C SER A 156 10.49 -3.43 -5.18
N PRO A 157 11.53 -4.01 -5.78
CA PRO A 157 11.83 -3.82 -7.20
C PRO A 157 10.72 -4.37 -8.12
N ALA A 158 9.84 -5.20 -7.60
CA ALA A 158 8.73 -5.79 -8.35
C ALA A 158 7.84 -4.73 -9.00
N GLN A 159 7.56 -3.63 -8.27
CA GLN A 159 6.68 -2.54 -8.74
C GLN A 159 7.16 -1.84 -10.02
N SER A 160 8.45 -1.95 -10.36
CA SER A 160 9.01 -1.37 -11.59
C SER A 160 9.21 -2.38 -12.72
N GLN A 161 8.90 -3.65 -12.48
CA GLN A 161 9.07 -4.70 -13.51
C GLN A 161 7.93 -4.64 -14.53
N ARG A 162 8.30 -4.74 -15.80
CA ARG A 162 7.34 -4.74 -16.92
C ARG A 162 6.24 -5.78 -16.78
N GLN A 163 6.58 -6.98 -16.35
CA GLN A 163 5.63 -8.08 -16.19
C GLN A 163 4.60 -7.76 -15.12
N PHE A 164 5.02 -7.21 -13.98
CA PHE A 164 4.13 -6.80 -12.90
C PHE A 164 3.12 -5.73 -13.36
N ILE A 165 3.58 -4.69 -14.07
CA ILE A 165 2.70 -3.64 -14.59
C ILE A 165 1.68 -4.20 -15.59
N LYS A 166 2.11 -5.13 -16.46
CA LYS A 166 1.21 -5.81 -17.40
C LYS A 166 0.17 -6.66 -16.66
N ALA A 167 0.58 -7.42 -15.64
CA ALA A 167 -0.33 -8.23 -14.86
C ALA A 167 -1.36 -7.36 -14.12
N CYS A 168 -0.95 -6.24 -13.50
CA CYS A 168 -1.87 -5.26 -12.94
C CYS A 168 -2.85 -4.72 -13.98
N SER A 169 -2.35 -4.32 -15.16
CA SER A 169 -3.20 -3.82 -16.23
C SER A 169 -4.21 -4.86 -16.73
N ARG A 170 -3.83 -6.13 -16.85
CA ARG A 170 -4.72 -7.23 -17.22
C ARG A 170 -5.82 -7.46 -16.19
N ALA A 171 -5.45 -7.44 -14.91
CA ALA A 171 -6.38 -7.69 -13.82
C ALA A 171 -7.38 -6.55 -13.60
N LEU A 172 -7.07 -5.34 -14.04
CA LEU A 172 -7.95 -4.17 -13.91
C LEU A 172 -9.10 -4.22 -14.93
N SER A 173 -10.29 -3.86 -14.44
CA SER A 173 -11.47 -3.61 -15.29
C SER A 173 -11.23 -2.48 -16.30
N ALA A 174 -12.11 -2.33 -17.29
CA ALA A 174 -11.96 -1.35 -18.38
C ALA A 174 -11.89 0.11 -17.90
N ARG A 175 -12.35 0.41 -16.69
CA ARG A 175 -12.29 1.73 -16.04
C ARG A 175 -11.45 1.70 -14.76
N GLY A 176 -10.57 0.71 -14.66
CA GLY A 176 -9.78 0.46 -13.46
C GLY A 176 -8.62 1.42 -13.26
N TRP A 177 -8.23 1.59 -12.01
CA TRP A 177 -7.10 2.41 -11.57
C TRP A 177 -5.98 1.56 -11.01
N LEU A 178 -4.76 1.82 -11.46
CA LEU A 178 -3.52 1.40 -10.79
C LEU A 178 -2.95 2.56 -9.99
N VAL A 179 -2.65 2.35 -8.71
CA VAL A 179 -2.05 3.33 -7.81
C VAL A 179 -0.77 2.76 -7.23
N LEU A 180 0.37 3.39 -7.51
CA LEU A 180 1.68 2.94 -7.07
C LEU A 180 2.28 3.94 -6.08
N ASN A 181 2.66 3.48 -4.88
CA ASN A 181 3.53 4.27 -3.99
C ASN A 181 5.00 4.04 -4.37
N TYR A 182 5.74 5.12 -4.63
CA TYR A 182 7.11 5.08 -5.10
C TYR A 182 8.00 6.06 -4.31
N HIS A 183 9.18 5.62 -3.84
CA HIS A 183 10.04 6.42 -2.94
C HIS A 183 10.96 7.42 -3.65
N ARG A 184 11.04 7.38 -4.95
CA ARG A 184 11.88 8.30 -5.73
C ARG A 184 11.13 8.72 -6.97
N MET A 185 11.53 9.86 -7.52
CA MET A 185 11.01 10.27 -8.82
C MET A 185 11.32 9.19 -9.87
N PRO A 186 10.31 8.66 -10.57
CA PRO A 186 10.57 7.76 -11.67
C PRO A 186 11.33 8.48 -12.78
N GLU A 187 12.32 7.82 -13.35
CA GLU A 187 13.05 8.37 -14.50
C GLU A 187 12.07 8.57 -15.67
N PRO A 188 12.04 9.76 -16.30
CA PRO A 188 11.09 10.07 -17.38
C PRO A 188 11.07 9.07 -18.52
N ASP A 189 12.25 8.56 -18.90
CA ASP A 189 12.44 7.57 -19.95
C ASP A 189 12.79 6.18 -19.40
N GLY A 190 12.61 6.00 -18.09
CA GLY A 190 12.86 4.73 -17.41
C GLY A 190 11.84 3.65 -17.74
N ASN A 191 12.20 2.41 -17.46
CA ASN A 191 11.38 1.24 -17.78
C ASN A 191 9.98 1.32 -17.17
N LEU A 192 9.85 1.85 -15.92
CA LEU A 192 8.57 1.98 -15.25
C LEU A 192 7.61 2.89 -16.03
N LEU A 193 7.98 4.16 -16.26
CA LEU A 193 7.10 5.12 -16.93
C LEU A 193 6.83 4.74 -18.38
N ARG A 194 7.83 4.14 -19.07
CA ARG A 194 7.65 3.61 -20.42
C ARG A 194 6.59 2.51 -20.46
N GLU A 195 6.62 1.58 -19.53
CA GLU A 195 5.61 0.52 -19.50
C GLU A 195 4.25 1.03 -19.04
N LEU A 196 4.21 1.93 -18.06
CA LEU A 196 2.94 2.56 -17.63
C LEU A 196 2.26 3.30 -18.80
N ARG A 197 3.01 4.10 -19.58
CA ARG A 197 2.47 4.79 -20.78
C ARG A 197 1.92 3.83 -21.85
N ARG A 198 2.44 2.60 -21.91
CA ARG A 198 1.92 1.58 -22.83
C ARG A 198 0.61 0.97 -22.37
N GLN A 199 0.42 0.87 -21.04
CA GLN A 199 -0.72 0.17 -20.45
C GLN A 199 -1.88 1.10 -20.08
N PHE A 200 -1.59 2.37 -19.80
CA PHE A 200 -2.53 3.33 -19.27
C PHE A 200 -2.55 4.62 -20.08
N PRO A 201 -3.68 4.93 -20.75
CA PRO A 201 -3.84 6.17 -21.51
C PRO A 201 -3.72 7.44 -20.66
N LEU A 202 -4.12 7.37 -19.39
CA LEU A 202 -3.94 8.46 -18.43
C LEU A 202 -2.90 8.08 -17.38
N LEU A 203 -1.91 8.95 -17.19
CA LEU A 203 -0.96 8.90 -16.08
C LEU A 203 -0.95 10.22 -15.32
N LEU A 204 -1.05 10.13 -14.01
CA LEU A 204 -0.89 11.26 -13.10
C LEU A 204 0.21 10.92 -12.09
N VAL A 205 0.88 11.94 -11.59
CA VAL A 205 1.92 11.78 -10.56
C VAL A 205 1.73 12.85 -9.49
N PHE A 206 1.67 12.41 -8.25
CA PHE A 206 1.63 13.27 -7.07
C PHE A 206 2.93 13.09 -6.27
N LYS A 207 3.56 14.21 -5.90
CA LYS A 207 4.71 14.22 -4.99
C LYS A 207 4.27 14.64 -3.60
N SER A 208 4.46 13.74 -2.61
CA SER A 208 4.23 14.06 -1.21
C SER A 208 5.36 14.88 -0.62
N LYS A 209 5.11 15.57 0.50
CA LYS A 209 6.14 16.28 1.27
C LYS A 209 7.18 15.35 1.90
N THR A 210 6.87 14.06 2.03
CA THR A 210 7.72 13.01 2.62
C THR A 210 8.50 12.20 1.59
N ASN A 211 8.75 12.75 0.40
CA ASN A 211 9.48 12.12 -0.70
C ASN A 211 8.84 10.84 -1.28
N ASN A 212 7.58 10.59 -1.00
CA ASN A 212 6.84 9.58 -1.73
C ASN A 212 6.27 10.19 -3.03
N TRP A 213 6.27 9.38 -4.08
CA TRP A 213 5.66 9.69 -5.35
C TRP A 213 4.52 8.71 -5.57
N VAL A 214 3.30 9.20 -5.65
CA VAL A 214 2.14 8.36 -5.97
C VAL A 214 1.87 8.49 -7.46
N ILE A 215 1.94 7.37 -8.16
CA ILE A 215 1.73 7.29 -9.60
C ILE A 215 0.38 6.64 -9.82
N TYR A 216 -0.45 7.26 -10.65
CA TYR A 216 -1.76 6.76 -11.02
C TYR A 216 -1.78 6.42 -12.49
N GLY A 217 -2.28 5.22 -12.82
CA GLY A 217 -2.59 4.81 -14.17
C GLY A 217 -4.07 4.51 -14.28
N HIS A 218 -4.77 5.10 -15.23
CA HIS A 218 -6.17 4.80 -15.53
C HIS A 218 -6.33 4.17 -16.90
N LYS A 219 -7.22 3.18 -17.00
CA LYS A 219 -7.44 2.39 -18.22
C LYS A 219 -8.14 3.15 -19.34
N GLN A 220 -8.70 4.31 -19.05
CA GLN A 220 -9.32 5.18 -20.05
C GLN A 220 -8.62 6.55 -20.08
N ALA A 221 -8.56 7.17 -21.25
CA ALA A 221 -8.25 8.57 -21.36
C ALA A 221 -9.38 9.40 -20.72
N ILE A 222 -9.03 10.52 -20.10
CA ILE A 222 -10.03 11.53 -19.72
C ILE A 222 -10.18 12.42 -20.96
N ASP A 223 -11.40 12.53 -21.49
CA ASP A 223 -11.65 13.54 -22.49
C ASP A 223 -11.40 14.91 -21.88
N PRO A 224 -10.66 15.80 -22.56
CA PRO A 224 -10.51 17.16 -22.08
C PRO A 224 -11.90 17.74 -21.91
N LEU A 225 -12.13 18.40 -20.77
CA LEU A 225 -13.37 19.16 -20.56
C LEU A 225 -13.56 20.13 -21.74
N PRO A 226 -14.76 20.23 -22.26
CA PRO A 226 -15.07 21.15 -23.37
C PRO A 226 -14.77 22.59 -23.01
#